data_e362dc6d3fe0b1c00e7c4d905294a9a1
#
_entry.id   e362dc6d3fe0b1c00e7c4d905294a9a1
#
_cell.length_a   1.000
_cell.length_b   1.000
_cell.length_c   1.000
_cell.angle_alpha   90.00
_cell.angle_beta   90.00
_cell.angle_gamma   90.00
#
_symmetry.space_group_name_H-M   'P 1'
#
loop_
_entity.id
_entity.type
_entity.pdbx_description
1 polymer ?
#
loop_
_entity_poly.entity_id
_entity_poly.type
_entity_poly.pdbx_seq_one_letter_code
_entity_poly.pdbx_strand_id
1 'polypeptide(L)'
;MEQINNLVSGGAVEDILFYVFAALTLLCAVLVVANPFSRNPVTSAMFLVLTIISMSGLFLLLHAFFLAAVQILVYAGAVIVLFIFVIMLLDLKEEQRRKIKFFGLAAGLVSVGIVVSIFIKSLASIKPNAAPPMLEGETYALG
;
A
#
# COMPACT_ATOMS: atom_id res chain seq x y z
N MET A 1 -36.14 8.60 3.58
CA MET A 1 -35.56 7.76 4.64
C MET A 1 -34.98 6.47 4.13
N GLU A 2 -35.61 5.81 3.18
CA GLU A 2 -35.11 4.56 2.56
C GLU A 2 -33.81 4.75 1.76
N GLN A 3 -33.63 5.88 1.08
CA GLN A 3 -32.39 6.19 0.35
C GLN A 3 -31.20 6.45 1.27
N ILE A 4 -31.43 7.01 2.45
CA ILE A 4 -30.37 7.19 3.46
C ILE A 4 -30.00 5.84 4.09
N ASN A 5 -30.96 4.95 4.27
CA ASN A 5 -30.72 3.59 4.75
C ASN A 5 -29.92 2.75 3.74
N ASN A 6 -30.13 2.94 2.44
CA ASN A 6 -29.35 2.27 1.39
C ASN A 6 -27.93 2.88 1.21
N LEU A 7 -27.74 4.14 1.55
CA LEU A 7 -26.38 4.76 1.63
C LEU A 7 -25.62 4.34 2.90
N VAL A 8 -26.35 3.98 3.95
CA VAL A 8 -25.81 3.44 5.22
C VAL A 8 -25.75 1.91 5.19
N SER A 9 -26.44 1.24 4.24
CA SER A 9 -26.25 -0.19 4.01
C SER A 9 -24.82 -0.42 3.47
N GLY A 10 -24.01 -1.04 4.31
CA GLY A 10 -22.55 -1.22 4.32
C GLY A 10 -21.76 -1.13 3.01
N GLY A 11 -22.30 -1.54 1.88
CA GLY A 11 -21.54 -1.64 0.63
C GLY A 11 -21.05 -0.31 0.08
N ALA A 12 -21.89 0.74 0.01
CA ALA A 12 -21.46 2.02 -0.55
C ALA A 12 -20.43 2.75 0.32
N VAL A 13 -20.52 2.61 1.65
CA VAL A 13 -19.54 3.18 2.58
C VAL A 13 -18.22 2.41 2.50
N GLU A 14 -18.28 1.09 2.40
CA GLU A 14 -17.09 0.24 2.23
C GLU A 14 -16.37 0.55 0.92
N ASP A 15 -17.09 0.72 -0.19
CA ASP A 15 -16.52 1.09 -1.48
C ASP A 15 -15.83 2.47 -1.43
N ILE A 16 -16.48 3.47 -0.82
CA ILE A 16 -15.89 4.81 -0.65
C ILE A 16 -14.63 4.74 0.19
N LEU A 17 -14.68 4.05 1.33
CA LEU A 17 -13.52 3.87 2.20
C LEU A 17 -12.38 3.15 1.48
N PHE A 18 -12.69 2.13 0.68
CA PHE A 18 -11.71 1.43 -0.13
C PHE A 18 -10.98 2.38 -1.09
N TYR A 19 -11.70 3.18 -1.85
CA TYR A 19 -11.10 4.15 -2.77
C TYR A 19 -10.28 5.22 -2.04
N VAL A 20 -10.75 5.69 -0.89
CA VAL A 20 -10.02 6.66 -0.07
C VAL A 20 -8.70 6.08 0.43
N PHE A 21 -8.71 4.88 1.03
CA PHE A 21 -7.49 4.23 1.50
C PHE A 21 -6.56 3.83 0.36
N ALA A 22 -7.10 3.38 -0.77
CA ALA A 22 -6.31 3.06 -1.96
C ALA A 22 -5.63 4.30 -2.54
N ALA A 23 -6.36 5.40 -2.70
CA ALA A 23 -5.81 6.67 -3.17
C ALA A 23 -4.74 7.21 -2.21
N LEU A 24 -4.99 7.15 -0.90
CA LEU A 24 -4.05 7.59 0.13
C LEU A 24 -2.77 6.75 0.10
N THR A 25 -2.89 5.42 -0.02
CA THR A 25 -1.74 4.51 -0.15
C THR A 25 -0.90 4.84 -1.38
N LEU A 26 -1.54 5.01 -2.55
CA LEU A 26 -0.85 5.35 -3.79
C LEU A 26 -0.18 6.73 -3.73
N LEU A 27 -0.87 7.73 -3.19
CA LEU A 27 -0.35 9.09 -3.05
C LEU A 27 0.87 9.10 -2.13
N CYS A 28 0.76 8.47 -0.96
CA CYS A 28 1.88 8.37 -0.03
C CYS A 28 3.05 7.58 -0.61
N ALA A 29 2.80 6.47 -1.34
CA ALA A 29 3.83 5.70 -2.01
C ALA A 29 4.59 6.52 -3.07
N VAL A 30 3.89 7.33 -3.85
CA VAL A 30 4.52 8.26 -4.80
C VAL A 30 5.35 9.30 -4.06
N LEU A 31 4.85 9.85 -2.94
CA LEU A 31 5.60 10.82 -2.14
C LEU A 31 6.86 10.23 -1.48
N VAL A 32 6.87 8.94 -1.16
CA VAL A 32 8.09 8.23 -0.70
C VAL A 32 9.20 8.33 -1.75
N VAL A 33 8.87 8.11 -3.01
CA VAL A 33 9.85 8.08 -4.12
C VAL A 33 10.18 9.48 -4.63
N ALA A 34 9.15 10.29 -4.85
CA ALA A 34 9.30 11.63 -5.46
C ALA A 34 9.74 12.71 -4.47
N ASN A 35 9.47 12.55 -3.19
CA ASN A 35 9.74 13.46 -2.06
C ASN A 35 9.98 14.93 -2.46
N PRO A 36 8.94 15.66 -2.91
CA PRO A 36 9.10 17.05 -3.36
C PRO A 36 9.32 18.04 -2.20
N PHE A 37 8.95 17.62 -0.97
CA PHE A 37 8.96 18.50 0.21
C PHE A 37 10.32 18.64 0.88
N SER A 38 11.17 17.62 0.81
CA SER A 38 12.46 17.63 1.51
C SER A 38 13.40 16.56 0.95
N ARG A 39 14.68 16.93 0.84
CA ARG A 39 15.74 15.96 0.54
C ARG A 39 16.14 15.09 1.73
N ASN A 40 15.41 15.16 2.84
CA ASN A 40 15.70 14.39 4.03
C ASN A 40 15.12 12.99 3.93
N PRO A 41 15.93 11.94 4.08
CA PRO A 41 15.46 10.54 4.02
C PRO A 41 14.45 10.21 5.13
N VAL A 42 14.50 10.93 6.26
CA VAL A 42 13.52 10.78 7.35
C VAL A 42 12.11 11.15 6.90
N THR A 43 11.96 12.19 6.08
CA THR A 43 10.64 12.58 5.53
C THR A 43 10.07 11.49 4.62
N SER A 44 10.89 10.88 3.78
CA SER A 44 10.47 9.72 2.95
C SER A 44 10.06 8.54 3.81
N ALA A 45 10.78 8.27 4.90
CA ALA A 45 10.41 7.23 5.85
C ALA A 45 9.07 7.49 6.53
N MET A 46 8.75 8.75 6.87
CA MET A 46 7.43 9.12 7.42
C MET A 46 6.30 8.86 6.43
N PHE A 47 6.48 9.18 5.14
CA PHE A 47 5.50 8.83 4.10
C PHE A 47 5.38 7.33 3.92
N LEU A 48 6.46 6.57 4.08
CA LEU A 48 6.44 5.11 4.05
C LEU A 48 5.59 4.53 5.20
N VAL A 49 5.74 5.06 6.43
CA VAL A 49 4.89 4.68 7.57
C VAL A 49 3.41 4.91 7.23
N LEU A 50 3.09 6.08 6.68
CA LEU A 50 1.72 6.43 6.33
C LEU A 50 1.16 5.49 5.25
N THR A 51 1.97 5.12 4.25
CA THR A 51 1.62 4.13 3.23
C THR A 51 1.27 2.77 3.85
N ILE A 52 2.09 2.29 4.79
CA ILE A 52 1.90 1.00 5.47
C ILE A 52 0.64 0.99 6.33
N ILE A 53 0.37 2.09 7.06
CA ILE A 53 -0.85 2.23 7.86
C ILE A 53 -2.09 2.27 6.96
N SER A 54 -2.05 3.01 5.86
CA SER A 54 -3.16 3.06 4.90
C SER A 54 -3.43 1.69 4.26
N MET A 55 -2.36 0.94 3.96
CA MET A 55 -2.46 -0.42 3.43
C MET A 55 -3.11 -1.38 4.45
N SER A 56 -2.84 -1.22 5.74
CA SER A 56 -3.52 -2.02 6.77
C SER A 56 -5.02 -1.73 6.82
N GLY A 57 -5.42 -0.49 6.55
CA GLY A 57 -6.83 -0.11 6.39
C GLY A 57 -7.51 -0.85 5.23
N LEU A 58 -6.81 -1.05 4.10
CA LEU A 58 -7.32 -1.86 2.99
C LEU A 58 -7.51 -3.32 3.40
N PHE A 59 -6.58 -3.90 4.17
CA PHE A 59 -6.73 -5.26 4.68
C PHE A 59 -7.94 -5.41 5.62
N LEU A 60 -8.22 -4.40 6.44
CA LEU A 60 -9.42 -4.39 7.27
C LEU A 60 -10.71 -4.41 6.43
N LEU A 61 -10.76 -3.61 5.37
CA LEU A 61 -11.89 -3.59 4.45
C LEU A 61 -12.08 -4.90 3.68
N LEU A 62 -10.99 -5.63 3.44
CA LEU A 62 -11.02 -6.97 2.83
C LEU A 62 -11.29 -8.10 3.86
N HIS A 63 -11.68 -7.77 5.08
CA HIS A 63 -11.91 -8.72 6.18
C HIS A 63 -10.68 -9.57 6.55
N ALA A 64 -9.48 -9.16 6.12
CA ALA A 64 -8.23 -9.82 6.45
C ALA A 64 -7.64 -9.27 7.77
N PHE A 65 -8.34 -9.44 8.87
CA PHE A 65 -8.02 -8.85 10.17
C PHE A 65 -6.64 -9.26 10.69
N PHE A 66 -6.29 -10.52 10.53
CA PHE A 66 -4.96 -11.03 10.92
C PHE A 66 -3.84 -10.33 10.13
N LEU A 67 -4.03 -10.17 8.84
CA LEU A 67 -3.06 -9.53 7.96
C LEU A 67 -2.90 -8.04 8.32
N ALA A 68 -4.00 -7.35 8.62
CA ALA A 68 -3.98 -5.96 9.08
C ALA A 68 -3.22 -5.82 10.41
N ALA A 69 -3.45 -6.72 11.36
CA ALA A 69 -2.75 -6.72 12.64
C ALA A 69 -1.24 -6.94 12.46
N VAL A 70 -0.83 -7.92 11.67
CA VAL A 70 0.59 -8.16 11.35
C VAL A 70 1.22 -6.97 10.64
N GLN A 71 0.51 -6.35 9.69
CA GLN A 71 0.96 -5.16 8.98
C GLN A 71 1.31 -4.01 9.95
N ILE A 72 0.47 -3.75 10.94
CA ILE A 72 0.71 -2.69 11.92
C ILE A 72 1.79 -3.10 12.91
N LEU A 73 1.70 -4.28 13.52
CA LEU A 73 2.60 -4.68 14.60
C LEU A 73 4.03 -4.92 14.10
N VAL A 74 4.18 -5.64 13.00
CA VAL A 74 5.50 -6.03 12.49
C VAL A 74 6.06 -4.94 11.58
N TYR A 75 5.32 -4.53 10.54
CA TYR A 75 5.86 -3.58 9.56
C TYR A 75 5.90 -2.15 10.09
N ALA A 76 4.78 -1.60 10.57
CA ALA A 76 4.77 -0.24 11.09
C ALA A 76 5.44 -0.14 12.48
N GLY A 77 5.30 -1.17 13.32
CA GLY A 77 5.86 -1.18 14.67
C GLY A 77 7.35 -1.52 14.72
N ALA A 78 7.75 -2.69 14.26
CA ALA A 78 9.12 -3.16 14.42
C ALA A 78 10.04 -2.74 13.27
N VAL A 79 9.68 -3.04 12.03
CA VAL A 79 10.58 -2.88 10.87
C VAL A 79 10.82 -1.40 10.56
N ILE A 80 9.77 -0.59 10.51
CA ILE A 80 9.91 0.84 10.19
C ILE A 80 10.61 1.59 11.33
N VAL A 81 10.32 1.27 12.59
CA VAL A 81 10.99 1.92 13.73
C VAL A 81 12.49 1.64 13.67
N LEU A 82 12.88 0.38 13.42
CA LEU A 82 14.29 0.03 13.23
C LEU A 82 14.90 0.78 12.04
N PHE A 83 14.20 0.87 10.92
CA PHE A 83 14.65 1.55 9.71
C PHE A 83 14.86 3.06 9.95
N ILE A 84 13.91 3.73 10.62
CA ILE A 84 14.04 5.15 10.98
C ILE A 84 15.23 5.36 11.91
N PHE A 85 15.43 4.47 12.89
CA PHE A 85 16.55 4.53 13.79
C PHE A 85 17.89 4.41 13.04
N VAL A 86 18.00 3.48 12.11
CA VAL A 86 19.21 3.31 11.27
C VAL A 86 19.45 4.55 10.40
N ILE A 87 18.42 5.10 9.74
CA ILE A 87 18.54 6.32 8.93
C ILE A 87 18.99 7.51 9.78
N MET A 88 18.50 7.62 11.01
CA MET A 88 18.86 8.72 11.91
C MET A 88 20.31 8.62 12.39
N LEU A 89 20.86 7.39 12.51
CA LEU A 89 22.26 7.18 12.88
C LEU A 89 23.25 7.34 11.72
N LEU A 90 22.80 7.12 10.48
CA LEU A 90 23.63 7.28 9.28
C LEU A 90 23.68 8.75 8.86
N ASP A 91 24.87 9.32 8.73
CA ASP A 91 25.07 10.64 8.14
C ASP A 91 24.97 10.54 6.60
N LEU A 92 23.75 10.68 6.09
CA LEU A 92 23.41 10.55 4.66
C LEU A 92 23.71 11.82 3.83
N LYS A 93 24.48 12.78 4.37
CA LYS A 93 24.78 14.04 3.68
C LYS A 93 25.57 13.86 2.38
N GLU A 94 26.35 12.81 2.25
CA GLU A 94 27.13 12.55 1.02
C GLU A 94 26.29 11.96 -0.13
N GLU A 95 25.20 11.26 0.15
CA GLU A 95 24.40 10.56 -0.87
C GLU A 95 23.44 11.51 -1.63
N GLN A 96 23.24 12.72 -1.11
CA GLN A 96 22.36 13.74 -1.73
C GLN A 96 22.88 14.28 -3.09
N ARG A 97 24.09 13.91 -3.50
CA ARG A 97 24.70 14.36 -4.78
C ARG A 97 24.44 13.44 -5.97
N ARG A 98 23.81 12.29 -5.80
CA ARG A 98 23.52 11.40 -6.93
C ARG A 98 22.39 11.96 -7.79
N LYS A 99 22.78 12.43 -8.98
CA LYS A 99 21.81 12.76 -10.03
C LYS A 99 21.06 11.48 -10.43
N ILE A 100 19.73 11.56 -10.40
CA ILE A 100 18.87 10.47 -10.89
C ILE A 100 19.27 10.18 -12.33
N LYS A 101 19.79 8.99 -12.59
CA LYS A 101 20.07 8.56 -13.96
C LYS A 101 18.74 8.28 -14.65
N PHE A 102 18.38 9.10 -15.63
CA PHE A 102 17.13 8.98 -16.39
C PHE A 102 16.94 7.57 -16.96
N PHE A 103 18.02 6.89 -17.31
CA PHE A 103 18.00 5.51 -17.78
C PHE A 103 17.47 4.52 -16.74
N GLY A 104 17.81 4.69 -15.47
CA GLY A 104 17.28 3.84 -14.38
C GLY A 104 15.78 4.04 -14.14
N LEU A 105 15.31 5.28 -14.23
CA LEU A 105 13.88 5.61 -14.11
C LEU A 105 13.08 5.01 -15.29
N ALA A 106 13.58 5.14 -16.50
CA ALA A 106 12.94 4.57 -17.70
C ALA A 106 12.85 3.04 -17.62
N ALA A 107 13.95 2.37 -17.25
CA ALA A 107 13.98 0.92 -17.09
C ALA A 107 13.01 0.44 -15.98
N GLY A 108 12.91 1.17 -14.87
CA GLY A 108 11.96 0.89 -13.79
C GLY A 108 10.50 1.01 -14.25
N LEU A 109 10.16 2.09 -14.96
CA LEU A 109 8.81 2.28 -15.52
C LEU A 109 8.41 1.19 -16.51
N VAL A 110 9.33 0.79 -17.40
CA VAL A 110 9.09 -0.30 -18.35
C VAL A 110 8.86 -1.62 -17.61
N SER A 111 9.67 -1.92 -16.60
CA SER A 111 9.51 -3.14 -15.80
C SER A 111 8.14 -3.20 -15.09
N VAL A 112 7.73 -2.12 -14.45
CA VAL A 112 6.41 -2.01 -13.80
C VAL A 112 5.29 -2.14 -14.84
N GLY A 113 5.42 -1.49 -16.00
CA GLY A 113 4.43 -1.59 -17.07
C GLY A 113 4.25 -3.02 -17.60
N ILE A 114 5.32 -3.79 -17.71
CA ILE A 114 5.26 -5.21 -18.10
C ILE A 114 4.51 -6.03 -17.05
N VAL A 115 4.85 -5.87 -15.76
CA VAL A 115 4.19 -6.60 -14.67
C VAL A 115 2.70 -6.28 -14.61
N VAL A 116 2.33 -4.99 -14.68
CA VAL A 116 0.92 -4.56 -14.71
C VAL A 116 0.18 -5.12 -15.92
N SER A 117 0.81 -5.13 -17.10
CA SER A 117 0.21 -5.68 -18.33
C SER A 117 -0.06 -7.19 -18.21
N ILE A 118 0.88 -7.96 -17.64
CA ILE A 118 0.70 -9.38 -17.38
C ILE A 118 -0.45 -9.61 -16.38
N PHE A 119 -0.51 -8.80 -15.32
CA PHE A 119 -1.55 -8.89 -14.30
C PHE A 119 -2.94 -8.61 -14.87
N ILE A 120 -3.09 -7.54 -15.66
CA ILE A 120 -4.36 -7.21 -16.32
C ILE A 120 -4.80 -8.32 -17.29
N LYS A 121 -3.88 -8.86 -18.09
CA LYS A 121 -4.18 -9.98 -19.00
C LYS A 121 -4.61 -11.23 -18.23
N SER A 122 -3.96 -11.52 -17.11
CA SER A 122 -4.32 -12.65 -16.25
C SER A 122 -5.73 -12.50 -15.69
N LEU A 123 -6.08 -11.32 -15.17
CA LEU A 123 -7.42 -11.03 -14.66
C LEU A 123 -8.49 -11.09 -15.76
N ALA A 124 -8.21 -10.55 -16.94
CA ALA A 124 -9.13 -10.58 -18.07
C ALA A 124 -9.36 -12.00 -18.62
N SER A 125 -8.41 -12.92 -18.39
CA SER A 125 -8.52 -14.34 -18.79
C SER A 125 -9.31 -15.18 -17.80
N ILE A 126 -9.54 -14.70 -16.58
CA ILE A 126 -10.32 -15.40 -15.57
C ILE A 126 -11.80 -15.22 -15.92
N LYS A 127 -12.43 -16.24 -16.52
CA LYS A 127 -13.90 -16.32 -16.59
C LYS A 127 -14.40 -16.45 -15.15
N PRO A 128 -15.37 -15.62 -14.70
CA PRO A 128 -15.95 -15.79 -13.38
C PRO A 128 -16.70 -17.13 -13.33
N ASN A 129 -16.06 -18.16 -12.84
CA ASN A 129 -16.73 -19.38 -12.49
C ASN A 129 -17.42 -19.13 -11.15
N ALA A 130 -18.77 -19.17 -11.16
CA ALA A 130 -19.59 -18.81 -10.02
C ALA A 130 -19.51 -19.89 -8.92
N ALA A 131 -18.40 -19.90 -8.19
CA ALA A 131 -18.32 -20.51 -6.88
C ALA A 131 -17.61 -19.51 -5.96
N PRO A 132 -18.26 -18.98 -4.94
CA PRO A 132 -17.58 -18.07 -4.01
C PRO A 132 -16.47 -18.85 -3.31
N PRO A 133 -15.20 -18.43 -3.36
CA PRO A 133 -14.20 -18.98 -2.48
C PRO A 133 -14.56 -18.54 -1.06
N MET A 134 -14.97 -19.49 -0.24
CA MET A 134 -15.07 -19.30 1.20
C MET A 134 -13.65 -19.20 1.78
N LEU A 135 -13.00 -18.06 1.56
CA LEU A 135 -11.76 -17.71 2.26
C LEU A 135 -12.06 -16.51 3.15
N GLU A 136 -12.71 -16.78 4.27
CA GLU A 136 -12.66 -15.86 5.39
C GLU A 136 -11.23 -15.85 5.91
N GLY A 137 -10.59 -14.67 5.88
CA GLY A 137 -9.19 -14.49 6.31
C GLY A 137 -9.04 -14.55 7.85
N GLU A 138 -9.80 -15.42 8.49
CA GLU A 138 -9.68 -15.69 9.92
C GLU A 138 -8.63 -16.77 10.18
N THR A 139 -7.95 -16.68 11.30
CA THR A 139 -6.83 -17.56 11.67
C THR A 139 -7.18 -19.05 11.71
N TYR A 140 -8.43 -19.41 11.92
CA TYR A 140 -8.88 -20.81 11.87
C TYR A 140 -9.04 -21.39 10.46
N ALA A 141 -9.11 -20.53 9.43
CA ALA A 141 -9.10 -20.98 8.04
C ALA A 141 -7.68 -21.33 7.53
N LEU A 142 -6.65 -21.03 8.31
CA LEU A 142 -5.24 -21.27 8.03
C LEU A 142 -4.65 -22.43 8.85
N GLY A 143 -5.45 -23.05 9.75
CA GLY A 143 -5.05 -24.16 10.63
C GLY A 143 -5.29 -25.54 10.06
#